data_62fe00f79176e5e07fc82b9c67e3e061
#
_entry.id   62fe00f79176e5e07fc82b9c67e3e061
#
_cell.length_a   1.000
_cell.length_b   1.000
_cell.length_c   1.000
_cell.angle_alpha   90.00
_cell.angle_beta   90.00
_cell.angle_gamma   90.00
#
_symmetry.space_group_name_H-M   'P 1'
#
loop_
_entity.id
_entity.type
_entity.pdbx_description
1 polymer ?
#
loop_
_entity_poly.entity_id
_entity_poly.type
_entity_poly.pdbx_seq_one_letter_code
_entity_poly.pdbx_strand_id
1 'polypeptide(L)'
;PAWAAARFRTFMLEKVRRQDEAAFVRALRDFRVGRVWGDSARILQSRVRSNPPSTMPRLFTHNVQVDKWNMFQLSELPGEETVLHAEQSGPELQREFLTRNLLTPATLHVKPGALVMFTVNKNEPNRSEPLFVNGQIGTVQDVEPGAVVVKTKAGTVIRVERFTWRYDAQDEDSAAFSQFPLRLAWAMTIHKAQGLTLDSAFLD
;
A
#
# COMPACT_ATOMS: atom_id res chain seq x y z
N PRO A 1 -37.46 -12.36 -2.05
CA PRO A 1 -36.30 -11.61 -1.62
C PRO A 1 -35.87 -10.63 -2.71
N ALA A 2 -35.47 -9.41 -2.35
CA ALA A 2 -35.10 -8.33 -3.27
C ALA A 2 -34.07 -8.73 -4.33
N TRP A 3 -33.11 -9.58 -3.96
CA TRP A 3 -32.11 -10.13 -4.86
C TRP A 3 -32.67 -10.89 -6.06
N ALA A 4 -33.65 -11.76 -5.84
CA ALA A 4 -34.31 -12.52 -6.90
C ALA A 4 -35.19 -11.62 -7.78
N ALA A 5 -35.87 -10.62 -7.20
CA ALA A 5 -36.71 -9.67 -7.90
C ALA A 5 -35.91 -8.73 -8.81
N ALA A 6 -34.67 -8.38 -8.44
CA ALA A 6 -33.82 -7.48 -9.20
C ALA A 6 -33.32 -8.04 -10.53
N ARG A 7 -33.44 -9.36 -10.78
CA ARG A 7 -33.01 -10.04 -12.02
C ARG A 7 -31.62 -9.61 -12.50
N PHE A 8 -30.65 -9.57 -11.59
CA PHE A 8 -29.27 -9.17 -11.92
C PHE A 8 -28.68 -10.02 -13.04
N ARG A 9 -28.01 -9.36 -13.97
CA ARG A 9 -27.23 -10.02 -15.00
C ARG A 9 -25.84 -10.31 -14.44
N THR A 10 -25.49 -11.59 -14.32
CA THR A 10 -24.19 -12.03 -13.78
C THR A 10 -23.14 -12.06 -14.88
N PHE A 11 -22.01 -11.41 -14.66
CA PHE A 11 -20.82 -11.50 -15.51
C PHE A 11 -19.68 -12.10 -14.70
N MET A 12 -18.99 -13.08 -15.29
CA MET A 12 -17.81 -13.70 -14.67
C MET A 12 -16.57 -13.30 -15.46
N LEU A 13 -15.59 -12.68 -14.77
CA LEU A 13 -14.29 -12.37 -15.36
C LEU A 13 -13.38 -13.59 -15.22
N GLU A 14 -13.09 -14.25 -16.33
CA GLU A 14 -12.30 -15.49 -16.35
C GLU A 14 -10.81 -15.25 -16.63
N LYS A 15 -10.49 -14.18 -17.38
CA LYS A 15 -9.12 -13.89 -17.80
C LYS A 15 -8.35 -13.11 -16.73
N VAL A 16 -7.30 -13.74 -16.20
CA VAL A 16 -6.32 -13.06 -15.32
C VAL A 16 -5.46 -12.15 -16.19
N ARG A 17 -5.40 -10.85 -15.83
CA ARG A 17 -4.63 -9.81 -16.55
C ARG A 17 -3.40 -9.35 -15.78
N ARG A 18 -3.35 -9.62 -14.47
CA ARG A 18 -2.30 -9.11 -13.56
C ARG A 18 -1.07 -10.00 -13.52
N GLN A 19 -1.20 -11.27 -13.92
CA GLN A 19 -0.14 -12.28 -13.87
C GLN A 19 -0.01 -12.93 -15.24
N ASP A 20 1.20 -13.00 -15.78
CA ASP A 20 1.48 -13.56 -17.11
C ASP A 20 2.06 -14.98 -17.02
N GLU A 21 2.62 -15.38 -15.87
CA GLU A 21 3.17 -16.74 -15.68
C GLU A 21 2.04 -17.76 -15.53
N ALA A 22 1.81 -18.55 -16.57
CA ALA A 22 0.68 -19.49 -16.64
C ALA A 22 0.69 -20.55 -15.52
N ALA A 23 1.88 -21.02 -15.10
CA ALA A 23 2.03 -21.99 -14.01
C ALA A 23 1.60 -21.39 -12.67
N PHE A 24 2.00 -20.14 -12.40
CA PHE A 24 1.63 -19.42 -11.19
C PHE A 24 0.12 -19.11 -11.17
N VAL A 25 -0.45 -18.65 -12.28
CA VAL A 25 -1.92 -18.44 -12.42
C VAL A 25 -2.69 -19.72 -12.13
N ARG A 26 -2.21 -20.87 -12.61
CA ARG A 26 -2.83 -22.18 -12.32
C ARG A 26 -2.75 -22.51 -10.84
N ALA A 27 -1.58 -22.33 -10.22
CA ALA A 27 -1.40 -22.56 -8.79
C ALA A 27 -2.34 -21.68 -7.95
N LEU A 28 -2.47 -20.37 -8.27
CA LEU A 28 -3.41 -19.47 -7.59
C LEU A 28 -4.87 -19.92 -7.72
N ARG A 29 -5.27 -20.44 -8.88
CA ARG A 29 -6.61 -21.02 -9.08
C ARG A 29 -6.83 -22.26 -8.22
N ASP A 30 -5.85 -23.15 -8.16
CA ASP A 30 -5.90 -24.36 -7.34
C ASP A 30 -6.02 -24.01 -5.86
N PHE A 31 -5.21 -23.06 -5.36
CA PHE A 31 -5.28 -22.59 -3.98
C PHE A 31 -6.64 -22.00 -3.62
N ARG A 32 -7.22 -21.23 -4.53
CA ARG A 32 -8.55 -20.63 -4.35
C ARG A 32 -9.67 -21.66 -4.11
N VAL A 33 -9.53 -22.85 -4.67
CA VAL A 33 -10.49 -23.97 -4.51
C VAL A 33 -10.00 -25.06 -3.56
N GLY A 34 -8.94 -24.77 -2.76
CA GLY A 34 -8.38 -25.69 -1.77
C GLY A 34 -7.58 -26.86 -2.37
N ARG A 35 -7.15 -26.79 -3.61
CA ARG A 35 -6.37 -27.83 -4.28
C ARG A 35 -4.87 -27.57 -4.13
N VAL A 36 -4.28 -27.95 -3.00
CA VAL A 36 -2.88 -27.69 -2.69
C VAL A 36 -2.06 -28.99 -2.77
N TRP A 37 -1.96 -29.57 -3.98
CA TRP A 37 -1.18 -30.78 -4.25
C TRP A 37 -0.52 -30.74 -5.63
N GLY A 38 0.32 -31.73 -5.94
CA GLY A 38 0.99 -31.85 -7.23
C GLY A 38 1.88 -30.65 -7.56
N ASP A 39 1.75 -30.11 -8.75
CA ASP A 39 2.56 -28.99 -9.24
C ASP A 39 2.32 -27.71 -8.47
N SER A 40 1.08 -27.45 -8.05
CA SER A 40 0.75 -26.26 -7.25
C SER A 40 1.44 -26.27 -5.88
N ALA A 41 1.52 -27.45 -5.22
CA ALA A 41 2.27 -27.61 -3.98
C ALA A 41 3.78 -27.41 -4.19
N ARG A 42 4.34 -27.94 -5.30
CA ARG A 42 5.76 -27.75 -5.63
C ARG A 42 6.11 -26.27 -5.85
N ILE A 43 5.25 -25.52 -6.51
CA ILE A 43 5.43 -24.07 -6.70
C ILE A 43 5.50 -23.37 -5.34
N LEU A 44 4.58 -23.66 -4.39
CA LEU A 44 4.65 -23.08 -3.04
C LEU A 44 5.95 -23.46 -2.33
N GLN A 45 6.31 -24.75 -2.32
CA GLN A 45 7.53 -25.22 -1.68
C GLN A 45 8.79 -24.54 -2.24
N SER A 46 8.85 -24.32 -3.55
CA SER A 46 9.99 -23.65 -4.20
C SER A 46 10.12 -22.16 -3.79
N ARG A 47 9.05 -21.56 -3.25
CA ARG A 47 9.02 -20.16 -2.79
C ARG A 47 9.29 -20.01 -1.30
N VAL A 48 9.39 -21.09 -0.53
CA VAL A 48 9.72 -21.03 0.89
C VAL A 48 11.15 -20.47 1.07
N ARG A 49 11.26 -19.42 1.87
CA ARG A 49 12.53 -18.73 2.19
C ARG A 49 12.61 -18.50 3.69
N SER A 50 13.75 -18.77 4.29
CA SER A 50 14.02 -18.47 5.70
C SER A 50 14.47 -17.02 5.92
N ASN A 51 15.16 -16.43 4.94
CA ASN A 51 15.70 -15.07 5.03
C ASN A 51 15.33 -14.27 3.77
N PRO A 52 14.17 -13.60 3.74
CA PRO A 52 13.82 -12.71 2.64
C PRO A 52 14.69 -11.44 2.67
N PRO A 53 14.96 -10.81 1.51
CA PRO A 53 15.63 -9.51 1.46
C PRO A 53 14.90 -8.47 2.30
N SER A 54 15.64 -7.58 2.98
CA SER A 54 15.06 -6.51 3.80
C SER A 54 14.21 -5.51 3.01
N THR A 55 14.45 -5.42 1.69
CA THR A 55 13.67 -4.58 0.76
C THR A 55 12.37 -5.24 0.29
N MET A 56 12.14 -6.51 0.62
CA MET A 56 10.91 -7.21 0.27
C MET A 56 9.84 -6.96 1.33
N PRO A 57 8.68 -6.39 0.98
CA PRO A 57 7.59 -6.18 1.92
C PRO A 57 7.14 -7.49 2.59
N ARG A 58 6.95 -7.47 3.91
CA ARG A 58 6.35 -8.57 4.66
C ARG A 58 4.85 -8.39 4.78
N LEU A 59 4.10 -9.46 4.60
CA LEU A 59 2.65 -9.48 4.76
C LEU A 59 2.28 -10.21 6.05
N PHE A 60 1.65 -9.49 6.95
CA PHE A 60 1.14 -10.02 8.22
C PHE A 60 -0.38 -10.06 8.24
N THR A 61 -0.94 -10.82 9.16
CA THR A 61 -2.40 -10.87 9.37
C THR A 61 -2.88 -9.70 10.24
N HIS A 62 -2.06 -9.16 11.15
CA HIS A 62 -2.45 -8.17 12.15
C HIS A 62 -1.62 -6.88 12.09
N ASN A 63 -2.27 -5.73 12.31
CA ASN A 63 -1.60 -4.43 12.31
C ASN A 63 -0.48 -4.32 13.36
N VAL A 64 -0.65 -4.91 14.54
CA VAL A 64 0.36 -4.86 15.62
C VAL A 64 1.71 -5.42 15.16
N GLN A 65 1.72 -6.49 14.38
CA GLN A 65 2.94 -7.08 13.81
C GLN A 65 3.55 -6.16 12.75
N VAL A 66 2.69 -5.57 11.90
CA VAL A 66 3.10 -4.59 10.89
C VAL A 66 3.78 -3.38 11.53
N ASP A 67 3.15 -2.80 12.56
CA ASP A 67 3.66 -1.59 13.21
C ASP A 67 5.01 -1.89 13.91
N LYS A 68 5.08 -3.01 14.66
CA LYS A 68 6.34 -3.45 15.29
C LYS A 68 7.45 -3.64 14.26
N TRP A 69 7.17 -4.31 13.15
CA TRP A 69 8.18 -4.57 12.14
C TRP A 69 8.65 -3.29 11.44
N ASN A 70 7.72 -2.42 11.06
CA ASN A 70 8.04 -1.15 10.42
C ASN A 70 8.87 -0.25 11.35
N MET A 71 8.49 -0.13 12.63
CA MET A 71 9.23 0.68 13.60
C MET A 71 10.61 0.09 13.91
N PHE A 72 10.72 -1.24 14.01
CA PHE A 72 12.01 -1.92 14.15
C PHE A 72 12.93 -1.60 12.97
N GLN A 73 12.48 -1.77 11.73
CA GLN A 73 13.27 -1.47 10.54
C GLN A 73 13.66 0.01 10.45
N LEU A 74 12.77 0.92 10.87
CA LEU A 74 13.07 2.35 10.93
C LEU A 74 14.13 2.66 11.98
N SER A 75 14.10 1.98 13.14
CA SER A 75 15.09 2.18 14.21
C SER A 75 16.50 1.74 13.81
N GLU A 76 16.62 0.73 12.95
CA GLU A 76 17.91 0.24 12.42
C GLU A 76 18.57 1.23 11.43
N LEU A 77 17.82 2.17 10.88
CA LEU A 77 18.38 3.17 9.99
C LEU A 77 19.15 4.25 10.77
N PRO A 78 20.31 4.70 10.26
CA PRO A 78 21.05 5.80 10.83
C PRO A 78 20.29 7.13 10.67
N GLY A 79 20.70 8.13 11.47
CA GLY A 79 20.18 9.49 11.39
C GLY A 79 18.96 9.74 12.27
N GLU A 80 18.56 11.00 12.30
CA GLU A 80 17.44 11.46 13.12
C GLU A 80 16.10 11.12 12.46
N GLU A 81 15.14 10.76 13.30
CA GLU A 81 13.77 10.49 12.87
C GLU A 81 13.00 11.80 12.73
N THR A 82 12.33 11.96 11.61
CA THR A 82 11.36 13.03 11.40
C THR A 82 9.95 12.50 11.59
N VAL A 83 9.18 13.17 12.44
CA VAL A 83 7.78 12.84 12.72
C VAL A 83 6.89 13.87 12.03
N LEU A 84 6.05 13.41 11.11
CA LEU A 84 5.18 14.23 10.29
C LEU A 84 3.72 13.98 10.69
N HIS A 85 3.06 14.99 11.25
CA HIS A 85 1.67 14.91 11.69
C HIS A 85 0.70 15.35 10.60
N ALA A 86 -0.44 14.67 10.51
CA ALA A 86 -1.54 15.10 9.65
C ALA A 86 -2.19 16.36 10.22
N GLU A 87 -2.57 17.25 9.32
CA GLU A 87 -3.47 18.37 9.62
C GLU A 87 -4.90 17.91 9.38
N GLN A 88 -5.78 18.16 10.35
CA GLN A 88 -7.17 17.72 10.28
C GLN A 88 -8.11 18.90 10.61
N SER A 89 -9.22 18.99 9.88
CA SER A 89 -10.26 20.00 10.09
C SER A 89 -11.66 19.40 9.90
N GLY A 90 -12.70 20.15 10.33
CA GLY A 90 -14.08 19.76 10.17
C GLY A 90 -14.65 18.91 11.32
N PRO A 91 -15.87 18.35 11.17
CA PRO A 91 -16.58 17.62 12.21
C PRO A 91 -15.83 16.36 12.70
N GLU A 92 -15.86 16.10 14.00
CA GLU A 92 -15.10 15.04 14.67
C GLU A 92 -15.39 13.64 14.12
N LEU A 93 -16.66 13.27 13.97
CA LEU A 93 -17.03 11.95 13.45
C LEU A 93 -16.47 11.68 12.04
N GLN A 94 -16.47 12.70 11.18
CA GLN A 94 -15.93 12.59 9.83
C GLN A 94 -14.41 12.52 9.84
N ARG A 95 -13.72 13.28 10.73
CA ARG A 95 -12.26 13.19 10.93
C ARG A 95 -11.84 11.80 11.39
N GLU A 96 -12.57 11.24 12.37
CA GLU A 96 -12.33 9.87 12.83
C GLU A 96 -12.53 8.85 11.70
N PHE A 97 -13.58 9.02 10.89
CA PHE A 97 -13.83 8.16 9.74
C PHE A 97 -12.64 8.20 8.76
N LEU A 98 -12.15 9.39 8.39
CA LEU A 98 -10.99 9.53 7.51
C LEU A 98 -9.76 8.86 8.12
N THR A 99 -9.45 9.13 9.38
CA THR A 99 -8.29 8.57 10.08
C THR A 99 -8.29 7.03 10.10
N ARG A 100 -9.46 6.41 10.27
CA ARG A 100 -9.60 4.95 10.32
C ARG A 100 -9.53 4.28 8.95
N ASN A 101 -10.02 4.96 7.91
CA ASN A 101 -10.20 4.35 6.59
C ASN A 101 -9.08 4.68 5.60
N LEU A 102 -8.31 5.74 5.83
CA LEU A 102 -7.18 6.07 4.98
C LEU A 102 -6.01 5.09 5.17
N LEU A 103 -5.29 4.83 4.09
CA LEU A 103 -4.04 4.05 4.13
C LEU A 103 -2.90 4.85 4.75
N THR A 104 -2.96 6.17 4.64
CA THR A 104 -1.97 7.11 5.16
C THR A 104 -2.15 7.28 6.67
N PRO A 105 -1.10 7.11 7.49
CA PRO A 105 -1.19 7.27 8.93
C PRO A 105 -1.31 8.74 9.33
N ALA A 106 -1.99 9.01 10.45
CA ALA A 106 -2.06 10.37 11.01
C ALA A 106 -0.69 10.87 11.51
N THR A 107 0.14 9.96 11.96
CA THR A 107 1.55 10.24 12.32
C THR A 107 2.45 9.37 11.45
N LEU A 108 3.23 10.00 10.60
CA LEU A 108 4.19 9.34 9.71
C LEU A 108 5.61 9.55 10.25
N HIS A 109 6.27 8.46 10.57
CA HIS A 109 7.65 8.41 11.02
C HIS A 109 8.55 8.07 9.83
N VAL A 110 9.56 8.89 9.56
CA VAL A 110 10.47 8.69 8.42
C VAL A 110 11.92 9.06 8.77
N LYS A 111 12.84 8.41 8.07
CA LYS A 111 14.26 8.74 8.03
C LYS A 111 14.75 8.63 6.58
N PRO A 112 15.82 9.29 6.18
CA PRO A 112 16.53 8.93 4.96
C PRO A 112 16.85 7.43 4.95
N GLY A 113 16.63 6.76 3.83
CA GLY A 113 16.73 5.30 3.72
C GLY A 113 15.44 4.53 4.01
N ALA A 114 14.41 5.18 4.58
CA ALA A 114 13.15 4.48 4.91
C ALA A 114 12.45 3.97 3.64
N LEU A 115 12.01 2.72 3.70
CA LEU A 115 11.17 2.14 2.65
C LEU A 115 9.72 2.61 2.85
N VAL A 116 9.18 3.27 1.83
CA VAL A 116 7.83 3.83 1.86
C VAL A 116 7.01 3.39 0.65
N MET A 117 5.70 3.45 0.80
CA MET A 117 4.72 3.18 -0.25
C MET A 117 3.83 4.40 -0.43
N PHE A 118 3.57 4.77 -1.69
CA PHE A 118 2.58 5.78 -2.04
C PHE A 118 1.17 5.25 -1.78
N THR A 119 0.30 6.11 -1.25
CA THR A 119 -1.06 5.72 -0.83
C THR A 119 -2.16 6.30 -1.70
N VAL A 120 -1.80 7.05 -2.74
CA VAL A 120 -2.71 7.61 -3.76
C VAL A 120 -2.09 7.51 -5.15
N ASN A 121 -2.93 7.70 -6.18
CA ASN A 121 -2.46 7.95 -7.53
C ASN A 121 -2.31 9.46 -7.73
N LYS A 122 -1.20 9.91 -8.28
CA LYS A 122 -0.96 11.31 -8.62
C LYS A 122 -0.72 11.45 -10.12
N ASN A 123 -1.64 12.11 -10.80
CA ASN A 123 -1.49 12.49 -12.20
C ASN A 123 -0.99 13.93 -12.29
N GLU A 124 -0.20 14.21 -13.31
CA GLU A 124 0.19 15.58 -13.68
C GLU A 124 -0.40 15.92 -15.05
N PRO A 125 -0.89 17.17 -15.25
CA PRO A 125 -1.60 17.55 -16.47
C PRO A 125 -0.81 17.34 -17.77
N ASN A 126 0.52 17.39 -17.70
CA ASN A 126 1.41 17.33 -18.87
C ASN A 126 2.13 15.98 -19.01
N ARG A 127 1.68 14.93 -18.30
CA ARG A 127 2.27 13.59 -18.37
C ARG A 127 1.21 12.59 -18.82
N SER A 128 1.60 11.70 -19.74
CA SER A 128 0.76 10.57 -20.17
C SER A 128 0.65 9.48 -19.10
N GLU A 129 1.65 9.39 -18.21
CA GLU A 129 1.71 8.43 -17.12
C GLU A 129 1.61 9.14 -15.76
N PRO A 130 1.02 8.49 -14.76
CA PRO A 130 1.00 9.02 -13.40
C PRO A 130 2.39 9.33 -12.88
N LEU A 131 2.54 10.39 -12.07
CA LEU A 131 3.79 10.69 -11.37
C LEU A 131 4.14 9.55 -10.41
N PHE A 132 3.15 9.04 -9.70
CA PHE A 132 3.20 7.82 -8.91
C PHE A 132 1.81 7.19 -8.77
N VAL A 133 1.78 5.91 -8.42
CA VAL A 133 0.54 5.16 -8.23
C VAL A 133 0.47 4.56 -6.82
N ASN A 134 -0.75 4.37 -6.33
CA ASN A 134 -1.01 3.69 -5.06
C ASN A 134 -0.38 2.29 -5.07
N GLY A 135 0.36 1.97 -4.02
CA GLY A 135 1.10 0.72 -3.88
C GLY A 135 2.52 0.74 -4.44
N GLN A 136 2.90 1.79 -5.18
CA GLN A 136 4.28 1.95 -5.65
C GLN A 136 5.22 2.16 -4.46
N ILE A 137 6.37 1.46 -4.46
CA ILE A 137 7.36 1.50 -3.38
C ILE A 137 8.55 2.37 -3.81
N GLY A 138 9.06 3.12 -2.85
CA GLY A 138 10.28 3.91 -2.99
C GLY A 138 11.06 4.00 -1.69
N THR A 139 12.23 4.63 -1.77
CA THR A 139 13.10 4.89 -0.61
C THR A 139 13.20 6.39 -0.37
N VAL A 140 12.99 6.82 0.86
CA VAL A 140 13.17 8.22 1.26
C VAL A 140 14.64 8.60 1.08
N GLN A 141 14.88 9.68 0.34
CA GLN A 141 16.22 10.24 0.14
C GLN A 141 16.47 11.36 1.13
N ASP A 142 15.45 12.20 1.32
CA ASP A 142 15.55 13.38 2.19
C ASP A 142 14.15 13.80 2.68
N VAL A 143 14.12 14.59 3.77
CA VAL A 143 12.91 15.21 4.31
C VAL A 143 13.14 16.72 4.36
N GLU A 144 12.48 17.43 3.45
CA GLU A 144 12.56 18.88 3.30
C GLU A 144 11.38 19.58 4.00
N PRO A 145 11.46 20.88 4.28
CA PRO A 145 10.28 21.65 4.69
C PRO A 145 9.16 21.54 3.63
N GLY A 146 8.06 20.91 4.01
CA GLY A 146 6.88 20.75 3.15
C GLY A 146 6.93 19.63 2.11
N ALA A 147 8.01 18.82 2.05
CA ALA A 147 8.11 17.70 1.13
C ALA A 147 8.91 16.52 1.68
N VAL A 148 8.61 15.32 1.18
CA VAL A 148 9.44 14.13 1.36
C VAL A 148 9.99 13.72 0.00
N VAL A 149 11.31 13.65 -0.13
CA VAL A 149 11.97 13.26 -1.39
C VAL A 149 12.08 11.75 -1.43
N VAL A 150 11.46 11.11 -2.41
CA VAL A 150 11.39 9.65 -2.54
C VAL A 150 11.97 9.21 -3.86
N LYS A 151 12.90 8.25 -3.84
CA LYS A 151 13.44 7.59 -5.03
C LYS A 151 12.70 6.27 -5.27
N THR A 152 12.08 6.13 -6.43
CA THR A 152 11.39 4.89 -6.84
C THR A 152 12.37 3.80 -7.23
N LYS A 153 11.93 2.55 -7.35
CA LYS A 153 12.74 1.44 -7.88
C LYS A 153 13.27 1.69 -9.30
N ALA A 154 12.50 2.43 -10.11
CA ALA A 154 12.91 2.82 -11.47
C ALA A 154 13.99 3.91 -11.47
N GLY A 155 14.40 4.41 -10.31
CA GLY A 155 15.41 5.48 -10.17
C GLY A 155 14.85 6.89 -10.23
N THR A 156 13.56 7.07 -10.50
CA THR A 156 12.92 8.39 -10.52
C THR A 156 12.88 8.98 -9.11
N VAL A 157 13.33 10.22 -8.98
CA VAL A 157 13.25 10.98 -7.74
C VAL A 157 12.01 11.86 -7.78
N ILE A 158 11.16 11.74 -6.76
CA ILE A 158 9.87 12.42 -6.66
C ILE A 158 9.85 13.24 -5.38
N ARG A 159 9.52 14.51 -5.50
CA ARG A 159 9.26 15.42 -4.39
C ARG A 159 7.78 15.30 -4.01
N VAL A 160 7.51 14.59 -2.92
CA VAL A 160 6.15 14.27 -2.45
C VAL A 160 5.68 15.37 -1.52
N GLU A 161 4.63 16.05 -1.92
CA GLU A 161 3.96 17.08 -1.13
C GLU A 161 2.75 16.51 -0.39
N ARG A 162 2.17 17.29 0.52
CA ARG A 162 0.94 16.90 1.22
C ARG A 162 -0.20 16.73 0.23
N PHE A 163 -1.04 15.74 0.52
CA PHE A 163 -2.29 15.49 -0.19
C PHE A 163 -3.44 15.64 0.81
N THR A 164 -4.53 16.26 0.37
CA THR A 164 -5.71 16.48 1.22
C THR A 164 -6.85 15.57 0.77
N TRP A 165 -7.27 14.69 1.67
CA TRP A 165 -8.48 13.90 1.52
C TRP A 165 -9.65 14.65 2.17
N ARG A 166 -10.82 14.62 1.54
CA ARG A 166 -12.07 15.18 2.07
C ARG A 166 -13.08 14.06 2.27
N TYR A 167 -13.89 14.18 3.31
CA TYR A 167 -14.97 13.23 3.59
C TYR A 167 -16.04 13.29 2.48
N ASP A 168 -16.44 14.49 2.10
CA ASP A 168 -17.25 14.80 0.93
C ASP A 168 -16.54 15.87 0.10
N ALA A 169 -16.17 15.53 -1.14
CA ALA A 169 -15.45 16.44 -2.02
C ALA A 169 -16.32 17.63 -2.52
N GLN A 170 -17.65 17.53 -2.39
CA GLN A 170 -18.60 18.55 -2.84
C GLN A 170 -18.99 19.51 -1.71
N ASP A 171 -18.72 19.17 -0.46
CA ASP A 171 -19.02 19.99 0.73
C ASP A 171 -17.71 20.60 1.28
N GLU A 172 -17.58 21.93 1.17
CA GLU A 172 -16.39 22.66 1.63
C GLU A 172 -16.24 22.62 3.15
N ASP A 173 -17.33 22.48 3.90
CA ASP A 173 -17.36 22.37 5.36
C ASP A 173 -17.12 20.93 5.85
N SER A 174 -16.97 19.97 4.95
CA SER A 174 -16.70 18.59 5.30
C SER A 174 -15.29 18.42 5.91
N ALA A 175 -15.13 17.34 6.68
CA ALA A 175 -13.82 17.06 7.27
C ALA A 175 -12.75 16.86 6.21
N ALA A 176 -11.56 17.41 6.49
CA ALA A 176 -10.36 17.24 5.68
C ALA A 176 -9.23 16.62 6.51
N PHE A 177 -8.41 15.84 5.82
CA PHE A 177 -7.20 15.20 6.36
C PHE A 177 -6.06 15.46 5.38
N SER A 178 -5.06 16.23 5.79
CA SER A 178 -3.91 16.61 4.97
C SER A 178 -2.63 15.98 5.53
N GLN A 179 -2.00 15.12 4.73
CA GLN A 179 -0.76 14.43 5.10
C GLN A 179 0.05 14.10 3.84
N PHE A 180 1.33 13.78 3.99
CA PHE A 180 2.10 13.19 2.91
C PHE A 180 1.49 11.83 2.54
N PRO A 181 1.17 11.56 1.26
CA PRO A 181 0.52 10.33 0.84
C PRO A 181 1.49 9.13 0.83
N LEU A 182 2.11 8.89 1.97
CA LEU A 182 3.12 7.87 2.21
C LEU A 182 2.81 7.06 3.46
N ARG A 183 3.33 5.85 3.51
CA ARG A 183 3.41 5.00 4.70
C ARG A 183 4.66 4.14 4.65
N LEU A 184 5.16 3.68 5.80
CA LEU A 184 6.23 2.69 5.83
C LEU A 184 5.81 1.41 5.11
N ALA A 185 6.73 0.78 4.40
CA ALA A 185 6.46 -0.32 3.47
C ALA A 185 7.31 -1.58 3.68
N TRP A 186 8.05 -1.71 4.78
CA TRP A 186 8.71 -2.99 5.13
C TRP A 186 7.72 -4.07 5.53
N ALA A 187 6.55 -3.65 6.05
CA ALA A 187 5.45 -4.55 6.34
C ALA A 187 4.10 -3.91 6.07
N MET A 188 3.11 -4.75 5.73
CA MET A 188 1.70 -4.37 5.60
C MET A 188 0.80 -5.56 5.93
N THR A 189 -0.48 -5.31 6.19
CA THR A 189 -1.42 -6.42 6.36
C THR A 189 -1.85 -6.98 5.00
N ILE A 190 -2.17 -8.27 4.97
CA ILE A 190 -2.73 -8.95 3.79
C ILE A 190 -3.96 -8.19 3.27
N HIS A 191 -4.84 -7.71 4.15
CA HIS A 191 -6.02 -6.93 3.77
C HIS A 191 -5.66 -5.62 3.04
N LYS A 192 -4.67 -4.87 3.55
CA LYS A 192 -4.22 -3.62 2.91
C LYS A 192 -3.40 -3.85 1.64
N ALA A 193 -2.84 -5.05 1.46
CA ALA A 193 -2.17 -5.46 0.23
C ALA A 193 -3.14 -5.85 -0.89
N GLN A 194 -4.41 -6.11 -0.57
CA GLN A 194 -5.41 -6.42 -1.60
C GLN A 194 -5.60 -5.22 -2.55
N GLY A 195 -5.59 -5.48 -3.83
CA GLY A 195 -5.69 -4.43 -4.85
C GLY A 195 -4.37 -3.75 -5.21
N LEU A 196 -3.30 -3.91 -4.42
CA LEU A 196 -1.98 -3.41 -4.76
C LEU A 196 -1.28 -4.33 -5.77
N THR A 197 -0.38 -3.76 -6.57
CA THR A 197 0.54 -4.52 -7.41
C THR A 197 1.91 -4.49 -6.75
N LEU A 198 2.33 -5.64 -6.21
CA LEU A 198 3.65 -5.83 -5.60
C LEU A 198 4.49 -6.71 -6.51
N ASP A 199 5.75 -6.32 -6.78
CA ASP A 199 6.70 -7.14 -7.55
C ASP A 199 7.04 -8.42 -6.79
N SER A 200 7.12 -8.32 -5.47
CA SER A 200 7.40 -9.43 -4.57
C SER A 200 6.87 -9.12 -3.17
N ALA A 201 6.54 -10.16 -2.41
CA ALA A 201 6.16 -10.05 -1.02
C ALA A 201 6.54 -11.34 -0.27
N PHE A 202 6.83 -11.22 1.02
CA PHE A 202 7.05 -12.33 1.92
C PHE A 202 5.82 -12.49 2.82
N LEU A 203 5.27 -13.68 2.86
CA LEU A 203 4.19 -14.06 3.76
C LEU A 203 4.81 -14.66 5.03
N ASP A 204 4.56 -14.00 6.17
CA ASP A 204 5.07 -14.42 7.48
C ASP A 204 4.01 -15.15 8.30
#